data_ee35e2207da77f9cd992889def33858d
#
_entry.id   ee35e2207da77f9cd992889def33858d
#
_cell.length_a   1.000
_cell.length_b   1.000
_cell.length_c   1.000
_cell.angle_alpha   90.00
_cell.angle_beta   90.00
_cell.angle_gamma   90.00
#
_symmetry.space_group_name_H-M   'P 1'
#
loop_
_entity.id
_entity.type
_entity.pdbx_description
1 polymer ?
#
loop_
_entity_poly.entity_id
_entity_poly.type
_entity_poly.pdbx_seq_one_letter_code
_entity_poly.pdbx_strand_id
1 'polypeptide(L)'
;MLSVRDLVVDIQGSRVLRGISLEAHAGELVCVVGRNGAGKTTILRSIMGFRAPISGTIDFEGKSLLGHKPFEIARRGIGFSPEESEVFGELSVAENIALPTWPQAGGRNRVVRIALAYKVFPALERCRTRGGQQLSGGERKMVSIARAFAAEPKLLLLDEPTEGISPAIVPSIIDGIASIRSVGRAVLIAESNMHHVPDFADRLYVIERAEVIFSGAPQEAAKNPTVARIAGAADTVPTAD
;
A
#
# COMPACT_ATOMS: atom_id res chain seq x y z
N MET A 1 1.01 -11.79 10.98
CA MET A 1 2.17 -11.18 10.30
C MET A 1 2.36 -9.73 10.74
N LEU A 2 1.47 -8.78 10.39
CA LEU A 2 1.42 -7.42 10.94
C LEU A 2 0.29 -7.33 11.97
N SER A 3 0.55 -6.70 13.12
CA SER A 3 -0.46 -6.34 14.13
C SER A 3 -0.19 -4.91 14.59
N VAL A 4 -1.20 -4.07 14.47
CA VAL A 4 -1.23 -2.69 14.97
C VAL A 4 -2.32 -2.63 16.03
N ARG A 5 -2.02 -2.14 17.23
CA ARG A 5 -2.97 -2.07 18.34
C ARG A 5 -2.95 -0.70 18.98
N ASP A 6 -4.14 -0.12 19.12
CA ASP A 6 -4.43 1.13 19.82
C ASP A 6 -3.47 2.28 19.43
N LEU A 7 -3.15 2.34 18.13
CA LEU A 7 -2.16 3.27 17.60
C LEU A 7 -2.66 4.71 17.68
N VAL A 8 -1.93 5.54 18.41
CA VAL A 8 -2.22 6.98 18.58
C VAL A 8 -1.06 7.78 18.02
N VAL A 9 -1.35 8.72 17.12
CA VAL A 9 -0.35 9.58 16.49
C VAL A 9 -0.82 11.03 16.48
N ASP A 10 0.08 11.92 16.90
CA ASP A 10 -0.11 13.38 16.76
C ASP A 10 0.86 13.93 15.71
N ILE A 11 0.40 14.92 14.96
CA ILE A 11 1.23 15.69 14.02
C ILE A 11 1.01 17.17 14.35
N GLN A 12 2.08 17.85 14.71
CA GLN A 12 2.06 19.29 15.07
C GLN A 12 0.97 19.65 16.11
N GLY A 13 0.79 18.78 17.12
CA GLY A 13 -0.19 18.95 18.18
C GLY A 13 -1.62 18.55 17.81
N SER A 14 -1.86 18.10 16.60
CA SER A 14 -3.17 17.62 16.15
C SER A 14 -3.23 16.09 16.20
N ARG A 15 -4.27 15.51 16.83
CA ARG A 15 -4.49 14.07 16.91
C ARG A 15 -4.96 13.54 15.56
N VAL A 16 -4.06 12.80 14.86
CA VAL A 16 -4.31 12.26 13.51
C VAL A 16 -4.76 10.80 13.56
N LEU A 17 -4.34 10.02 14.56
CA LEU A 17 -4.84 8.67 14.81
C LEU A 17 -5.29 8.54 16.26
N ARG A 18 -6.42 7.86 16.49
CA ARG A 18 -7.11 7.77 17.79
C ARG A 18 -7.38 6.32 18.20
N GLY A 19 -6.31 5.52 18.39
CA GLY A 19 -6.44 4.13 18.80
C GLY A 19 -6.75 3.18 17.64
N ILE A 20 -6.06 3.37 16.50
CA ILE A 20 -6.20 2.48 15.33
C ILE A 20 -5.68 1.09 15.66
N SER A 21 -6.53 0.08 15.43
CA SER A 21 -6.15 -1.33 15.50
C SER A 21 -6.46 -2.02 14.17
N LEU A 22 -5.47 -2.71 13.60
CA LEU A 22 -5.61 -3.48 12.37
C LEU A 22 -4.59 -4.63 12.31
N GLU A 23 -4.90 -5.64 11.51
CA GLU A 23 -4.05 -6.80 11.29
C GLU A 23 -3.97 -7.13 9.80
N ALA A 24 -2.84 -7.71 9.39
CA ALA A 24 -2.69 -8.32 8.08
C ALA A 24 -1.92 -9.65 8.21
N HIS A 25 -2.46 -10.71 7.59
CA HIS A 25 -1.86 -12.05 7.62
C HIS A 25 -1.03 -12.32 6.36
N ALA A 26 -0.24 -13.40 6.39
CA ALA A 26 0.56 -13.79 5.22
C ALA A 26 -0.33 -14.10 4.02
N GLY A 27 -0.01 -13.52 2.86
CA GLY A 27 -0.76 -13.70 1.61
C GLY A 27 -2.13 -12.98 1.57
N GLU A 28 -2.49 -12.23 2.62
CA GLU A 28 -3.74 -11.48 2.69
C GLU A 28 -3.61 -10.13 1.97
N LEU A 29 -4.65 -9.73 1.25
CA LEU A 29 -4.84 -8.36 0.76
C LEU A 29 -5.80 -7.64 1.70
N VAL A 30 -5.28 -6.65 2.40
CA VAL A 30 -6.04 -5.80 3.32
C VAL A 30 -6.15 -4.40 2.75
N CYS A 31 -7.35 -3.83 2.78
CA CYS A 31 -7.57 -2.44 2.39
C CYS A 31 -7.97 -1.59 3.59
N VAL A 32 -7.40 -0.39 3.66
CA VAL A 32 -7.75 0.66 4.60
C VAL A 32 -8.38 1.79 3.81
N VAL A 33 -9.68 2.00 3.96
CA VAL A 33 -10.44 3.00 3.21
C VAL A 33 -10.91 4.12 4.11
N GLY A 34 -10.87 5.35 3.60
CA GLY A 34 -11.36 6.53 4.31
C GLY A 34 -11.11 7.79 3.51
N ARG A 35 -11.86 8.84 3.79
CA ARG A 35 -11.73 10.13 3.11
C ARG A 35 -10.31 10.71 3.25
N ASN A 36 -9.95 11.64 2.37
CA ASN A 36 -8.69 12.36 2.49
C ASN A 36 -8.60 13.04 3.86
N GLY A 37 -7.44 12.90 4.52
CA GLY A 37 -7.24 13.37 5.90
C GLY A 37 -7.72 12.41 7.01
N ALA A 38 -8.31 11.25 6.70
CA ALA A 38 -8.75 10.28 7.71
C ALA A 38 -7.60 9.58 8.48
N GLY A 39 -6.35 9.70 8.01
CA GLY A 39 -5.17 9.15 8.68
C GLY A 39 -4.53 7.94 7.99
N LYS A 40 -5.01 7.52 6.81
CA LYS A 40 -4.52 6.35 6.05
C LYS A 40 -3.00 6.36 5.82
N THR A 41 -2.50 7.40 5.16
CA THR A 41 -1.05 7.61 4.94
C THR A 41 -0.27 7.64 6.25
N THR A 42 -0.84 8.20 7.31
CA THR A 42 -0.21 8.24 8.64
C THR A 42 -0.03 6.84 9.21
N ILE A 43 -1.00 5.94 9.03
CA ILE A 43 -0.88 4.53 9.44
C ILE A 43 0.30 3.88 8.72
N LEU A 44 0.35 3.97 7.38
CA LEU A 44 1.44 3.37 6.59
C LEU A 44 2.80 3.96 6.96
N ARG A 45 2.87 5.27 7.11
CA ARG A 45 4.10 5.97 7.54
C ARG A 45 4.53 5.61 8.96
N SER A 46 3.58 5.33 9.88
CA SER A 46 3.91 4.86 11.22
C SER A 46 4.45 3.43 11.21
N ILE A 47 3.85 2.53 10.41
CA ILE A 47 4.37 1.17 10.22
C ILE A 47 5.79 1.20 9.67
N MET A 48 6.08 2.11 8.74
CA MET A 48 7.43 2.29 8.16
C MET A 48 8.41 3.06 9.05
N GLY A 49 7.99 3.52 10.24
CA GLY A 49 8.87 4.26 11.15
C GLY A 49 9.15 5.71 10.77
N PHE A 50 8.43 6.27 9.77
CA PHE A 50 8.51 7.70 9.43
C PHE A 50 7.79 8.59 10.45
N ARG A 51 6.86 8.00 11.24
CA ARG A 51 6.10 8.68 12.28
C ARG A 51 6.12 7.84 13.54
N ALA A 52 6.64 8.39 14.62
CA ALA A 52 6.61 7.75 15.93
C ALA A 52 5.21 7.92 16.53
N PRO A 53 4.55 6.84 17.01
CA PRO A 53 3.30 6.96 17.74
C PRO A 53 3.54 7.49 19.17
N ILE A 54 2.49 8.09 19.73
CA ILE A 54 2.44 8.50 21.15
C ILE A 54 2.16 7.28 22.03
N SER A 55 1.28 6.39 21.57
CA SER A 55 0.93 5.14 22.24
C SER A 55 0.49 4.07 21.25
N GLY A 56 0.30 2.85 21.73
CA GLY A 56 -0.04 1.70 20.94
C GLY A 56 1.18 0.88 20.56
N THR A 57 0.96 -0.20 19.81
CA THR A 57 2.02 -1.11 19.35
C THR A 57 1.94 -1.35 17.85
N ILE A 58 3.08 -1.60 17.23
CA ILE A 58 3.21 -2.05 15.85
C ILE A 58 4.16 -3.22 15.84
N ASP A 59 3.64 -4.42 15.58
CA ASP A 59 4.41 -5.66 15.58
C ASP A 59 4.40 -6.30 14.19
N PHE A 60 5.56 -6.73 13.73
CA PHE A 60 5.71 -7.48 12.48
C PHE A 60 6.46 -8.79 12.76
N GLU A 61 5.82 -9.92 12.41
CA GLU A 61 6.33 -11.27 12.71
C GLU A 61 6.67 -11.47 14.19
N GLY A 62 5.85 -10.92 15.08
CA GLY A 62 6.03 -11.01 16.54
C GLY A 62 7.14 -10.13 17.10
N LYS A 63 7.68 -9.21 16.30
CA LYS A 63 8.74 -8.27 16.74
C LYS A 63 8.24 -6.84 16.58
N SER A 64 8.46 -6.02 17.62
CA SER A 64 8.10 -4.61 17.58
C SER A 64 8.88 -3.86 16.49
N LEU A 65 8.16 -2.96 15.80
CA LEU A 65 8.74 -2.00 14.86
C LEU A 65 9.00 -0.64 15.49
N LEU A 66 8.54 -0.41 16.71
CA LEU A 66 8.71 0.88 17.39
C LEU A 66 10.18 1.21 17.63
N GLY A 67 10.55 2.47 17.38
CA GLY A 67 11.92 2.96 17.55
C GLY A 67 12.90 2.56 16.44
N HIS A 68 12.47 1.74 15.47
CA HIS A 68 13.29 1.39 14.32
C HIS A 68 13.21 2.43 13.21
N LYS A 69 14.34 2.62 12.51
CA LYS A 69 14.43 3.50 11.36
C LYS A 69 13.80 2.84 10.11
N PRO A 70 13.30 3.61 9.13
CA PRO A 70 12.65 3.07 7.93
C PRO A 70 13.49 2.02 7.17
N PHE A 71 14.80 2.22 7.06
CA PHE A 71 15.67 1.26 6.38
C PHE A 71 15.83 -0.07 7.15
N GLU A 72 15.73 -0.05 8.48
CA GLU A 72 15.76 -1.27 9.31
C GLU A 72 14.45 -2.05 9.14
N ILE A 73 13.32 -1.33 9.09
CA ILE A 73 12.00 -1.91 8.84
C ILE A 73 11.94 -2.52 7.43
N ALA A 74 12.46 -1.83 6.43
CA ALA A 74 12.56 -2.37 5.07
C ALA A 74 13.39 -3.67 5.02
N ARG A 75 14.50 -3.74 5.75
CA ARG A 75 15.33 -4.96 5.87
C ARG A 75 14.62 -6.12 6.57
N ARG A 76 13.60 -5.85 7.37
CA ARG A 76 12.75 -6.90 7.97
C ARG A 76 11.73 -7.47 7.01
N GLY A 77 11.62 -6.93 5.79
CA GLY A 77 10.77 -7.43 4.74
C GLY A 77 9.45 -6.65 4.59
N ILE A 78 9.45 -5.36 4.89
CA ILE A 78 8.33 -4.47 4.58
C ILE A 78 8.73 -3.55 3.43
N GLY A 79 8.00 -3.60 2.32
CA GLY A 79 8.14 -2.68 1.19
C GLY A 79 7.11 -1.56 1.27
N PHE A 80 7.42 -0.39 0.72
CA PHE A 80 6.51 0.75 0.71
C PHE A 80 6.55 1.48 -0.63
N SER A 81 5.37 1.72 -1.20
CA SER A 81 5.16 2.59 -2.35
C SER A 81 4.27 3.76 -1.90
N PRO A 82 4.81 4.98 -1.81
CA PRO A 82 4.06 6.16 -1.39
C PRO A 82 3.12 6.66 -2.48
N GLU A 83 2.19 7.55 -2.12
CA GLU A 83 1.22 8.18 -3.01
C GLU A 83 1.91 8.90 -4.17
N GLU A 84 2.94 9.70 -3.91
CA GLU A 84 3.66 10.49 -4.91
C GLU A 84 4.62 9.65 -5.78
N SER A 85 4.65 8.32 -5.59
CA SER A 85 5.50 7.36 -6.32
C SER A 85 7.02 7.52 -6.11
N GLU A 86 7.53 8.71 -5.83
CA GLU A 86 8.93 9.05 -5.52
C GLU A 86 9.95 8.33 -6.42
N VAL A 87 9.69 8.34 -7.75
CA VAL A 87 10.61 7.76 -8.74
C VAL A 87 11.80 8.68 -8.93
N PHE A 88 13.01 8.11 -8.96
CA PHE A 88 14.23 8.86 -9.24
C PHE A 88 14.24 9.28 -10.72
N GLY A 89 14.06 10.57 -10.96
CA GLY A 89 13.86 11.12 -12.30
C GLY A 89 15.06 10.94 -13.24
N GLU A 90 16.28 11.05 -12.70
CA GLU A 90 17.54 10.91 -13.43
C GLU A 90 17.89 9.46 -13.76
N LEU A 91 17.30 8.49 -13.05
CA LEU A 91 17.53 7.07 -13.29
C LEU A 91 16.52 6.52 -14.30
N SER A 92 16.96 5.58 -15.10
CA SER A 92 16.08 4.78 -15.94
C SER A 92 15.11 3.92 -15.13
N VAL A 93 14.06 3.42 -15.75
CA VAL A 93 13.15 2.44 -15.14
C VAL A 93 13.93 1.23 -14.61
N ALA A 94 14.87 0.70 -15.40
CA ALA A 94 15.67 -0.44 -14.99
C ALA A 94 16.51 -0.15 -13.74
N GLU A 95 17.14 1.02 -13.66
CA GLU A 95 17.92 1.43 -12.51
C GLU A 95 17.05 1.67 -11.28
N ASN A 96 15.89 2.33 -11.43
CA ASN A 96 14.93 2.51 -10.34
C ASN A 96 14.53 1.16 -9.71
N ILE A 97 14.16 0.18 -10.53
CA ILE A 97 13.76 -1.16 -10.06
C ILE A 97 14.95 -1.91 -9.43
N ALA A 98 16.17 -1.68 -9.93
CA ALA A 98 17.37 -2.36 -9.44
C ALA A 98 17.89 -1.83 -8.09
N LEU A 99 17.61 -0.57 -7.73
CA LEU A 99 18.12 0.08 -6.51
C LEU A 99 17.98 -0.75 -5.23
N PRO A 100 16.78 -1.27 -4.87
CA PRO A 100 16.60 -1.98 -3.60
C PRO A 100 17.24 -3.37 -3.59
N THR A 101 17.78 -3.81 -4.72
CA THR A 101 18.39 -5.15 -4.82
C THR A 101 19.88 -5.18 -4.43
N TRP A 102 20.51 -4.02 -4.21
CA TRP A 102 21.96 -3.92 -4.01
C TRP A 102 22.49 -4.41 -2.65
N PRO A 103 21.85 -4.19 -1.50
CA PRO A 103 22.51 -4.47 -0.22
C PRO A 103 22.05 -5.73 0.51
N GLN A 104 21.38 -6.70 -0.12
CA GLN A 104 20.83 -7.84 0.62
C GLN A 104 21.71 -9.09 0.46
N ALA A 105 22.45 -9.41 1.53
CA ALA A 105 23.06 -10.72 1.71
C ALA A 105 21.95 -11.75 2.04
N GLY A 106 21.84 -12.84 1.25
CA GLY A 106 20.96 -13.98 1.55
C GLY A 106 19.60 -14.02 0.86
N GLY A 107 19.27 -13.05 -0.01
CA GLY A 107 18.06 -13.09 -0.87
C GLY A 107 18.29 -13.81 -2.19
N ARG A 108 17.19 -13.94 -2.99
CA ARG A 108 17.31 -14.42 -4.38
C ARG A 108 18.30 -13.55 -5.15
N ASN A 109 18.94 -14.16 -6.16
CA ASN A 109 19.83 -13.43 -7.04
C ASN A 109 19.14 -12.16 -7.58
N ARG A 110 19.87 -11.05 -7.63
CA ARG A 110 19.43 -9.74 -8.13
C ARG A 110 18.68 -9.84 -9.47
N VAL A 111 19.19 -10.66 -10.40
CA VAL A 111 18.59 -10.85 -11.73
C VAL A 111 17.17 -11.42 -11.61
N VAL A 112 16.96 -12.40 -10.73
CA VAL A 112 15.66 -13.03 -10.50
C VAL A 112 14.66 -12.02 -9.90
N ARG A 113 15.12 -11.19 -8.98
CA ARG A 113 14.26 -10.18 -8.32
C ARG A 113 13.80 -9.10 -9.29
N ILE A 114 14.69 -8.62 -10.14
CA ILE A 114 14.37 -7.66 -11.20
C ILE A 114 13.41 -8.30 -12.21
N ALA A 115 13.67 -9.55 -12.63
CA ALA A 115 12.77 -10.26 -13.54
C ALA A 115 11.36 -10.44 -12.98
N LEU A 116 11.23 -10.71 -11.66
CA LEU A 116 9.93 -10.80 -11.01
C LEU A 116 9.19 -9.47 -11.02
N ALA A 117 9.87 -8.34 -10.82
CA ALA A 117 9.27 -7.00 -10.89
C ALA A 117 8.69 -6.71 -12.29
N TYR A 118 9.41 -7.08 -13.36
CA TYR A 118 8.90 -6.96 -14.72
C TYR A 118 7.78 -7.97 -15.03
N LYS A 119 7.80 -9.16 -14.43
CA LYS A 119 6.70 -10.12 -14.55
C LYS A 119 5.40 -9.57 -13.94
N VAL A 120 5.50 -8.82 -12.84
CA VAL A 120 4.34 -8.15 -12.22
C VAL A 120 3.82 -7.01 -13.09
N PHE A 121 4.71 -6.23 -13.72
CA PHE A 121 4.35 -5.12 -14.60
C PHE A 121 5.02 -5.25 -15.97
N PRO A 122 4.52 -6.11 -16.88
CA PRO A 122 5.14 -6.31 -18.21
C PRO A 122 5.20 -5.03 -19.06
N ALA A 123 4.29 -4.09 -18.83
CA ALA A 123 4.28 -2.80 -19.53
C ALA A 123 5.58 -2.02 -19.33
N LEU A 124 6.28 -2.20 -18.21
CA LEU A 124 7.54 -1.51 -17.89
C LEU A 124 8.72 -1.95 -18.77
N GLU A 125 8.67 -3.13 -19.39
CA GLU A 125 9.70 -3.55 -20.35
C GLU A 125 9.83 -2.59 -21.53
N ARG A 126 8.71 -2.01 -22.01
CA ARG A 126 8.68 -1.08 -23.15
C ARG A 126 9.36 0.25 -22.85
N CYS A 127 9.41 0.64 -21.59
CA CYS A 127 10.02 1.90 -21.13
C CYS A 127 11.28 1.68 -20.28
N ARG A 128 11.87 0.50 -20.33
CA ARG A 128 12.98 0.06 -19.47
C ARG A 128 14.18 1.04 -19.45
N THR A 129 14.49 1.65 -20.58
CA THR A 129 15.62 2.59 -20.73
C THR A 129 15.22 4.05 -20.56
N ARG A 130 13.91 4.36 -20.44
CA ARG A 130 13.44 5.73 -20.26
C ARG A 130 13.75 6.23 -18.84
N GLY A 131 14.13 7.48 -18.73
CA GLY A 131 14.33 8.16 -17.44
C GLY A 131 13.01 8.38 -16.71
N GLY A 132 13.06 8.39 -15.38
CA GLY A 132 11.88 8.56 -14.52
C GLY A 132 11.08 9.84 -14.81
N GLN A 133 11.74 10.91 -15.24
CA GLN A 133 11.09 12.19 -15.63
C GLN A 133 10.21 12.05 -16.89
N GLN A 134 10.48 11.08 -17.75
CA GLN A 134 9.79 10.87 -19.03
C GLN A 134 8.55 9.97 -18.90
N LEU A 135 8.27 9.48 -17.70
CA LEU A 135 7.18 8.55 -17.44
C LEU A 135 5.86 9.28 -17.20
N SER A 136 4.77 8.69 -17.69
CA SER A 136 3.40 9.07 -17.30
C SER A 136 3.16 8.80 -15.81
N GLY A 137 2.08 9.37 -15.25
CA GLY A 137 1.70 9.12 -13.84
C GLY A 137 1.52 7.62 -13.54
N GLY A 138 0.82 6.90 -14.43
CA GLY A 138 0.62 5.45 -14.27
C GLY A 138 1.91 4.64 -14.40
N GLU A 139 2.78 4.99 -15.34
CA GLU A 139 4.11 4.36 -15.44
C GLU A 139 4.95 4.60 -14.19
N ARG A 140 4.96 5.84 -13.63
CA ARG A 140 5.63 6.15 -12.36
C ARG A 140 5.08 5.32 -11.22
N LYS A 141 3.76 5.17 -11.10
CA LYS A 141 3.13 4.35 -10.07
C LYS A 141 3.55 2.89 -10.19
N MET A 142 3.50 2.31 -11.40
CA MET A 142 3.97 0.95 -11.64
C MET A 142 5.46 0.77 -11.29
N VAL A 143 6.33 1.74 -11.62
CA VAL A 143 7.77 1.69 -11.27
C VAL A 143 7.94 1.74 -9.74
N SER A 144 7.19 2.59 -9.03
CA SER A 144 7.25 2.68 -7.57
C SER A 144 6.89 1.36 -6.90
N ILE A 145 5.78 0.72 -7.33
CA ILE A 145 5.34 -0.57 -6.81
C ILE A 145 6.35 -1.67 -7.19
N ALA A 146 6.80 -1.72 -8.45
CA ALA A 146 7.79 -2.69 -8.93
C ALA A 146 9.11 -2.58 -8.15
N ARG A 147 9.58 -1.36 -7.89
CA ARG A 147 10.76 -1.08 -7.07
C ARG A 147 10.58 -1.61 -5.65
N ALA A 148 9.46 -1.28 -4.99
CA ALA A 148 9.18 -1.77 -3.64
C ALA A 148 9.10 -3.31 -3.60
N PHE A 149 8.52 -3.94 -4.63
CA PHE A 149 8.42 -5.39 -4.75
C PHE A 149 9.77 -6.06 -5.05
N ALA A 150 10.67 -5.43 -5.81
CA ALA A 150 12.02 -5.93 -6.08
C ALA A 150 12.89 -6.08 -4.82
N ALA A 151 12.52 -5.45 -3.70
CA ALA A 151 13.11 -5.71 -2.38
C ALA A 151 12.74 -7.09 -1.81
N GLU A 152 11.84 -7.85 -2.45
CA GLU A 152 11.25 -9.13 -1.98
C GLU A 152 10.56 -9.00 -0.61
N PRO A 153 9.68 -8.02 -0.42
CA PRO A 153 9.04 -7.85 0.87
C PRO A 153 8.10 -9.02 1.16
N LYS A 154 7.90 -9.30 2.45
CA LYS A 154 6.85 -10.19 2.94
C LYS A 154 5.51 -9.48 3.02
N LEU A 155 5.55 -8.17 3.33
CA LEU A 155 4.41 -7.26 3.35
C LEU A 155 4.72 -6.04 2.47
N LEU A 156 3.82 -5.73 1.54
CA LEU A 156 3.90 -4.53 0.71
C LEU A 156 2.83 -3.53 1.14
N LEU A 157 3.25 -2.32 1.47
CA LEU A 157 2.38 -1.20 1.79
C LEU A 157 2.24 -0.32 0.56
N LEU A 158 0.99 -0.04 0.15
CA LEU A 158 0.67 0.80 -1.01
C LEU A 158 -0.22 1.96 -0.57
N ASP A 159 0.25 3.17 -0.80
CA ASP A 159 -0.48 4.39 -0.47
C ASP A 159 -1.13 4.94 -1.74
N GLU A 160 -2.45 4.87 -1.81
CA GLU A 160 -3.30 5.34 -2.91
C GLU A 160 -2.76 4.92 -4.31
N PRO A 161 -2.63 3.59 -4.57
CA PRO A 161 -1.99 3.11 -5.80
C PRO A 161 -2.76 3.45 -7.07
N THR A 162 -4.05 3.78 -6.99
CA THR A 162 -4.90 4.09 -8.15
C THR A 162 -5.33 5.55 -8.23
N GLU A 163 -5.07 6.37 -7.21
CA GLU A 163 -5.45 7.78 -7.16
C GLU A 163 -4.76 8.60 -8.25
N GLY A 164 -5.54 9.43 -8.95
CA GLY A 164 -5.02 10.29 -10.02
C GLY A 164 -4.50 9.56 -11.26
N ILE A 165 -4.74 8.26 -11.37
CA ILE A 165 -4.31 7.43 -12.51
C ILE A 165 -5.43 7.35 -13.54
N SER A 166 -5.06 7.43 -14.83
CA SER A 166 -6.00 7.24 -15.93
C SER A 166 -6.75 5.91 -15.79
N PRO A 167 -8.09 5.88 -15.96
CA PRO A 167 -8.88 4.65 -15.90
C PRO A 167 -8.36 3.52 -16.81
N ALA A 168 -7.70 3.86 -17.93
CA ALA A 168 -7.11 2.87 -18.84
C ALA A 168 -5.91 2.13 -18.24
N ILE A 169 -5.26 2.70 -17.21
CA ILE A 169 -4.05 2.12 -16.58
C ILE A 169 -4.38 1.41 -15.27
N VAL A 170 -5.45 1.81 -14.59
CA VAL A 170 -5.87 1.22 -13.31
C VAL A 170 -5.92 -0.31 -13.36
N PRO A 171 -6.51 -0.97 -14.41
CA PRO A 171 -6.50 -2.44 -14.50
C PRO A 171 -5.09 -3.03 -14.43
N SER A 172 -4.11 -2.43 -15.10
CA SER A 172 -2.72 -2.93 -15.07
C SER A 172 -2.09 -2.85 -13.68
N ILE A 173 -2.45 -1.84 -12.87
CA ILE A 173 -1.99 -1.72 -11.49
C ILE A 173 -2.65 -2.81 -10.63
N ILE A 174 -3.96 -3.01 -10.77
CA ILE A 174 -4.71 -4.04 -10.03
C ILE A 174 -4.21 -5.44 -10.37
N ASP A 175 -3.97 -5.74 -11.66
CA ASP A 175 -3.39 -7.03 -12.10
C ASP A 175 -2.00 -7.26 -11.52
N GLY A 176 -1.18 -6.20 -11.45
CA GLY A 176 0.12 -6.23 -10.79
C GLY A 176 0.01 -6.58 -9.30
N ILE A 177 -0.93 -5.96 -8.58
CA ILE A 177 -1.20 -6.23 -7.16
C ILE A 177 -1.68 -7.68 -6.99
N ALA A 178 -2.58 -8.17 -7.85
CA ALA A 178 -3.03 -9.56 -7.85
C ALA A 178 -1.86 -10.53 -8.07
N SER A 179 -0.95 -10.20 -8.99
CA SER A 179 0.26 -10.99 -9.25
C SER A 179 1.19 -11.04 -8.04
N ILE A 180 1.36 -9.92 -7.32
CA ILE A 180 2.15 -9.86 -6.08
C ILE A 180 1.53 -10.74 -5.01
N ARG A 181 0.21 -10.69 -4.81
CA ARG A 181 -0.51 -11.55 -3.88
C ARG A 181 -0.38 -13.03 -4.25
N SER A 182 -0.49 -13.39 -5.54
CA SER A 182 -0.43 -14.78 -6.02
C SER A 182 0.89 -15.49 -5.72
N VAL A 183 1.97 -14.73 -5.50
CA VAL A 183 3.26 -15.29 -5.05
C VAL A 183 3.40 -15.30 -3.52
N GLY A 184 2.28 -15.20 -2.79
CA GLY A 184 2.20 -15.34 -1.33
C GLY A 184 2.61 -14.11 -0.53
N ARG A 185 2.67 -12.94 -1.14
CA ARG A 185 2.99 -11.69 -0.42
C ARG A 185 1.72 -11.10 0.20
N ALA A 186 1.82 -10.62 1.43
CA ALA A 186 0.78 -9.80 2.01
C ALA A 186 0.82 -8.39 1.41
N VAL A 187 -0.35 -7.78 1.21
CA VAL A 187 -0.46 -6.42 0.71
C VAL A 187 -1.42 -5.63 1.61
N LEU A 188 -1.01 -4.44 2.04
CA LEU A 188 -1.86 -3.49 2.74
C LEU A 188 -1.97 -2.24 1.87
N ILE A 189 -3.18 -1.94 1.44
CA ILE A 189 -3.50 -0.80 0.56
C ILE A 189 -4.25 0.26 1.37
N ALA A 190 -3.85 1.51 1.26
CA ALA A 190 -4.66 2.66 1.68
C ALA A 190 -5.34 3.25 0.45
N GLU A 191 -6.66 3.47 0.48
CA GLU A 191 -7.45 4.04 -0.61
C GLU A 191 -8.45 5.08 -0.11
N SER A 192 -8.72 6.08 -0.93
CA SER A 192 -9.67 7.15 -0.61
C SER A 192 -11.12 6.78 -0.88
N ASN A 193 -11.37 5.77 -1.74
CA ASN A 193 -12.70 5.38 -2.20
C ASN A 193 -12.86 3.85 -2.24
N MET A 194 -14.07 3.37 -1.91
CA MET A 194 -14.45 1.95 -2.01
C MET A 194 -14.37 1.40 -3.43
N HIS A 195 -14.60 2.22 -4.45
CA HIS A 195 -14.49 1.81 -5.86
C HIS A 195 -13.07 1.41 -6.27
N HIS A 196 -12.08 1.82 -5.50
CA HIS A 196 -10.68 1.47 -5.73
C HIS A 196 -10.24 0.21 -4.96
N VAL A 197 -11.13 -0.36 -4.13
CA VAL A 197 -10.85 -1.62 -3.43
C VAL A 197 -10.92 -2.76 -4.44
N PRO A 198 -9.85 -3.55 -4.61
CA PRO A 198 -9.89 -4.70 -5.50
C PRO A 198 -10.94 -5.73 -5.06
N ASP A 199 -11.68 -6.32 -6.02
CA ASP A 199 -12.73 -7.31 -5.75
C ASP A 199 -12.19 -8.55 -4.99
N PHE A 200 -10.89 -8.81 -5.10
CA PHE A 200 -10.19 -9.90 -4.45
C PHE A 200 -9.58 -9.51 -3.10
N ALA A 201 -9.96 -8.37 -2.51
CA ALA A 201 -9.55 -8.00 -1.15
C ALA A 201 -10.17 -8.96 -0.12
N ASP A 202 -9.34 -9.38 0.84
CA ASP A 202 -9.77 -10.33 1.88
C ASP A 202 -10.41 -9.61 3.07
N ARG A 203 -9.90 -8.42 3.38
CA ARG A 203 -10.32 -7.64 4.56
C ARG A 203 -10.31 -6.14 4.26
N LEU A 204 -11.29 -5.46 4.85
CA LEU A 204 -11.45 -4.03 4.77
C LEU A 204 -11.49 -3.41 6.16
N TYR A 205 -10.77 -2.34 6.36
CA TYR A 205 -10.91 -1.40 7.45
C TYR A 205 -11.41 -0.07 6.91
N VAL A 206 -12.51 0.45 7.45
CA VAL A 206 -12.99 1.79 7.10
C VAL A 206 -12.65 2.75 8.22
N ILE A 207 -12.01 3.87 7.86
CA ILE A 207 -11.56 4.87 8.81
C ILE A 207 -12.32 6.16 8.60
N GLU A 208 -12.88 6.70 9.66
CA GLU A 208 -13.45 8.03 9.73
C GLU A 208 -12.95 8.74 10.99
N ARG A 209 -12.61 10.03 10.87
CA ARG A 209 -12.20 10.89 11.99
C ARG A 209 -11.11 10.27 12.88
N ALA A 210 -10.13 9.63 12.22
CA ALA A 210 -8.98 9.00 12.87
C ALA A 210 -9.31 7.71 13.68
N GLU A 211 -10.46 7.09 13.48
CA GLU A 211 -10.90 5.87 14.17
C GLU A 211 -11.35 4.82 13.15
N VAL A 212 -11.20 3.52 13.48
CA VAL A 212 -11.76 2.42 12.70
C VAL A 212 -13.25 2.30 13.03
N ILE A 213 -14.11 2.52 12.04
CA ILE A 213 -15.57 2.42 12.20
C ILE A 213 -16.14 1.10 11.66
N PHE A 214 -15.35 0.37 10.88
CA PHE A 214 -15.72 -0.94 10.34
C PHE A 214 -14.45 -1.79 10.12
N SER A 215 -14.57 -3.08 10.41
CA SER A 215 -13.58 -4.12 10.09
C SER A 215 -14.31 -5.39 9.70
N GLY A 216 -14.05 -5.93 8.51
CA GLY A 216 -14.70 -7.14 8.02
C GLY A 216 -14.43 -7.40 6.53
N ALA A 217 -15.21 -8.28 5.94
CA ALA A 217 -15.13 -8.56 4.51
C ALA A 217 -15.68 -7.36 3.68
N PRO A 218 -15.11 -7.07 2.49
CA PRO A 218 -15.59 -5.98 1.63
C PRO A 218 -17.10 -6.07 1.32
N GLN A 219 -17.63 -7.28 1.15
CA GLN A 219 -19.05 -7.52 0.86
C GLN A 219 -19.97 -7.15 2.04
N GLU A 220 -19.49 -7.23 3.26
CA GLU A 220 -20.21 -6.81 4.48
C GLU A 220 -20.21 -5.28 4.59
N ALA A 221 -19.09 -4.65 4.24
CA ALA A 221 -18.96 -3.20 4.21
C ALA A 221 -19.98 -2.54 3.27
N ALA A 222 -20.17 -3.10 2.08
CA ALA A 222 -21.13 -2.59 1.09
C ALA A 222 -22.58 -2.60 1.60
N LYS A 223 -22.92 -3.49 2.55
CA LYS A 223 -24.26 -3.57 3.17
C LYS A 223 -24.43 -2.65 4.38
N ASN A 224 -23.36 -2.03 4.85
CA ASN A 224 -23.37 -1.15 6.03
C ASN A 224 -23.71 0.29 5.61
N PRO A 225 -24.88 0.87 6.01
CA PRO A 225 -25.28 2.21 5.59
C PRO A 225 -24.30 3.32 5.98
N THR A 226 -23.65 3.17 7.13
CA THR A 226 -22.65 4.15 7.60
C THR A 226 -21.40 4.11 6.72
N VAL A 227 -20.95 2.91 6.37
CA VAL A 227 -19.81 2.71 5.47
C VAL A 227 -20.12 3.22 4.07
N ALA A 228 -21.30 2.88 3.51
CA ALA A 228 -21.75 3.34 2.20
C ALA A 228 -21.70 4.87 2.07
N ARG A 229 -22.21 5.58 3.10
CA ARG A 229 -22.19 7.05 3.15
C ARG A 229 -20.79 7.65 3.17
N ILE A 230 -19.85 7.01 3.86
CA ILE A 230 -18.49 7.57 4.11
C ILE A 230 -17.54 7.22 2.97
N ALA A 231 -17.66 6.01 2.46
CA ALA A 231 -16.73 5.46 1.48
C ALA A 231 -17.14 5.75 0.01
N GLY A 232 -18.13 6.60 -0.22
CA GLY A 232 -18.58 6.98 -1.57
C GLY A 232 -19.39 5.91 -2.29
N ALA A 233 -19.87 4.88 -1.61
CA ALA A 233 -20.70 3.83 -2.18
C ALA A 233 -22.19 4.26 -2.35
N ALA A 234 -22.52 5.50 -2.02
CA ALA A 234 -23.92 5.97 -1.96
C ALA A 234 -24.54 6.33 -3.32
N ASP A 235 -23.82 6.25 -4.44
CA ASP A 235 -24.32 6.69 -5.75
C ASP A 235 -24.96 5.56 -6.60
N THR A 236 -25.24 4.40 -6.01
CA THR A 236 -25.96 3.31 -6.69
C THR A 236 -27.25 2.94 -5.98
N VAL A 237 -28.14 3.91 -5.74
CA VAL A 237 -29.56 3.61 -5.55
C VAL A 237 -30.18 3.60 -6.95
N PRO A 238 -30.66 2.47 -7.47
CA PRO A 238 -31.50 2.51 -8.66
C PRO A 238 -32.76 3.31 -8.32
N THR A 239 -33.00 4.41 -9.01
CA THR A 239 -34.33 5.03 -9.05
C THR A 239 -35.27 3.97 -9.60
N ALA A 240 -36.11 3.43 -8.73
CA ALA A 240 -37.25 2.64 -9.15
C ALA A 240 -38.24 3.60 -9.85
N ASP A 241 -38.39 3.43 -11.14
CA ASP A 241 -39.55 3.84 -11.90
C ASP A 241 -40.67 2.79 -11.78
#